data_92bfc304a0ab38d940fa7a4882b8f8d4
#
_entry.id   92bfc304a0ab38d940fa7a4882b8f8d4
#
_cell.length_a   1.000
_cell.length_b   1.000
_cell.length_c   1.000
_cell.angle_alpha   90.00
_cell.angle_beta   90.00
_cell.angle_gamma   90.00
#
_symmetry.space_group_name_H-M   'P 1'
#
loop_
_entity.id
_entity.type
_entity.pdbx_description
1 polymer ?
#
loop_
_entity_poly.entity_id
_entity_poly.type
_entity_poly.pdbx_seq_one_letter_code
_entity_poly.pdbx_strand_id
1 'polypeptide(L)'
;MTDHGISISNIYSYVIYYGIVILFLIPAIIHGKRANCHYICWMAPFMIMGYKAGRLLHLPQLKIKTKRENCIGCGACNKICPMSLDVKNLIADGKRDELRTAECILCGECISTCPKKVLNYKITNK
;
A
#
# COMPACT_ATOMS: atom_id res chain seq x y z
N MET A 1 32.54 11.10 28.46
CA MET A 1 31.05 11.14 28.39
C MET A 1 30.72 11.80 27.09
N THR A 2 30.37 11.02 26.08
CA THR A 2 30.00 11.53 24.76
C THR A 2 28.51 11.83 24.80
N ASP A 3 28.16 13.11 24.87
CA ASP A 3 26.80 13.60 24.72
C ASP A 3 26.33 13.31 23.29
N HIS A 4 25.69 12.17 23.10
CA HIS A 4 24.93 11.86 21.89
C HIS A 4 23.53 12.49 21.93
N GLY A 5 23.40 13.66 22.58
CA GLY A 5 22.25 14.52 22.44
C GLY A 5 22.27 15.15 21.06
N ILE A 6 21.13 15.12 20.36
CA ILE A 6 20.94 15.92 19.15
C ILE A 6 21.16 17.38 19.55
N SER A 7 22.39 17.87 19.35
CA SER A 7 22.74 19.23 19.69
C SER A 7 22.14 20.18 18.67
N ILE A 8 20.94 20.65 18.97
CA ILE A 8 20.26 21.71 18.22
C ILE A 8 20.85 23.06 18.66
N SER A 9 22.16 23.19 18.55
CA SER A 9 22.87 24.42 18.99
C SER A 9 23.03 25.46 17.87
N ASN A 10 22.76 25.07 16.61
CA ASN A 10 22.93 25.96 15.46
C ASN A 10 21.60 26.17 14.72
N ILE A 11 21.32 27.42 14.35
CA ILE A 11 20.15 27.80 13.54
C ILE A 11 20.06 27.00 12.24
N TYR A 12 21.21 26.61 11.68
CA TYR A 12 21.32 25.78 10.49
C TYR A 12 20.72 24.37 10.68
N SER A 13 20.93 23.76 11.85
CA SER A 13 20.34 22.45 12.20
C SER A 13 18.81 22.52 12.30
N TYR A 14 18.27 23.63 12.81
CA TYR A 14 16.82 23.87 12.83
C TYR A 14 16.25 23.98 11.42
N VAL A 15 16.87 24.73 10.54
CA VAL A 15 16.42 24.91 9.16
C VAL A 15 16.39 23.57 8.42
N ILE A 16 17.44 22.75 8.58
CA ILE A 16 17.49 21.42 7.96
C ILE A 16 16.40 20.52 8.54
N TYR A 17 16.24 20.47 9.86
CA TYR A 17 15.25 19.63 10.52
C TYR A 17 13.83 19.97 10.05
N TYR A 18 13.44 21.24 10.13
CA TYR A 18 12.11 21.67 9.67
C TYR A 18 11.93 21.51 8.16
N GLY A 19 12.99 21.70 7.36
CA GLY A 19 12.97 21.43 5.93
C GLY A 19 12.64 19.97 5.62
N ILE A 20 13.28 19.04 6.33
CA ILE A 20 13.00 17.60 6.20
C ILE A 20 11.57 17.28 6.65
N VAL A 21 11.14 17.81 7.80
CA VAL A 21 9.77 17.59 8.31
C VAL A 21 8.73 18.07 7.30
N ILE A 22 8.89 19.25 6.73
CA ILE A 22 7.99 19.81 5.73
C ILE A 22 8.01 18.97 4.44
N LEU A 23 9.19 18.54 4.00
CA LEU A 23 9.36 17.68 2.82
C LEU A 23 8.56 16.37 2.95
N PHE A 24 8.48 15.79 4.15
CA PHE A 24 7.69 14.59 4.41
C PHE A 24 6.21 14.88 4.65
N LEU A 25 5.89 16.02 5.25
CA LEU A 25 4.52 16.38 5.62
C LEU A 25 3.67 16.73 4.39
N ILE A 26 4.23 17.50 3.45
CA ILE A 26 3.52 17.95 2.24
C ILE A 26 2.97 16.77 1.41
N PRO A 27 3.78 15.77 1.01
CA PRO A 27 3.29 14.61 0.28
C PRO A 27 2.25 13.80 1.05
N ALA A 28 2.39 13.71 2.38
CA ALA A 28 1.44 12.98 3.22
C ALA A 28 0.04 13.63 3.21
N ILE A 29 -0.02 14.96 3.19
CA ILE A 29 -1.29 15.70 3.13
C ILE A 29 -1.92 15.62 1.74
N ILE A 30 -1.12 15.78 0.68
CA ILE A 30 -1.61 15.88 -0.70
C ILE A 30 -2.05 14.50 -1.23
N HIS A 31 -1.22 13.48 -1.03
CA HIS A 31 -1.43 12.13 -1.59
C HIS A 31 -2.09 11.14 -0.62
N GLY A 32 -2.40 11.56 0.60
CA GLY A 32 -3.14 10.78 1.58
C GLY A 32 -2.29 9.77 2.35
N LYS A 33 -2.97 8.75 2.86
CA LYS A 33 -2.38 7.75 3.77
C LYS A 33 -1.20 7.03 3.11
N ARG A 34 -0.04 7.02 3.76
CA ARG A 34 1.17 6.28 3.35
C ARG A 34 1.89 6.73 2.08
N ALA A 35 1.67 7.96 1.59
CA ALA A 35 2.41 8.49 0.46
C ALA A 35 3.93 8.42 0.67
N ASN A 36 4.41 8.74 1.87
CA ASN A 36 5.83 8.67 2.20
C ASN A 36 6.39 7.25 2.14
N CYS A 37 5.61 6.24 2.58
CA CYS A 37 6.04 4.84 2.50
C CYS A 37 6.15 4.36 1.05
N HIS A 38 5.34 4.89 0.15
CA HIS A 38 5.32 4.48 -1.24
C HIS A 38 6.42 5.15 -2.07
N TYR A 39 6.63 6.47 -1.87
CA TYR A 39 7.53 7.26 -2.72
C TYR A 39 8.95 7.42 -2.17
N ILE A 40 9.09 7.50 -0.85
CA ILE A 40 10.36 7.89 -0.21
C ILE A 40 10.99 6.73 0.56
N CYS A 41 10.21 5.70 0.93
CA CYS A 41 10.74 4.59 1.70
C CYS A 41 11.71 3.73 0.89
N TRP A 42 12.96 3.74 1.27
CA TRP A 42 14.02 2.92 0.68
C TRP A 42 13.75 1.40 0.79
N MET A 43 12.95 0.96 1.77
CA MET A 43 12.58 -0.45 1.93
C MET A 43 11.57 -0.95 0.87
N ALA A 44 10.81 -0.04 0.24
CA ALA A 44 9.78 -0.39 -0.73
C ALA A 44 10.31 -1.20 -1.93
N PRO A 45 11.44 -0.82 -2.58
CA PRO A 45 11.98 -1.57 -3.71
C PRO A 45 12.39 -3.00 -3.33
N PHE A 46 12.92 -3.23 -2.13
CA PHE A 46 13.27 -4.57 -1.66
C PHE A 46 12.04 -5.46 -1.48
N MET A 47 10.96 -4.93 -0.92
CA MET A 47 9.70 -5.67 -0.80
C MET A 47 9.10 -6.01 -2.17
N ILE A 48 9.16 -5.09 -3.13
CA ILE A 48 8.69 -5.33 -4.50
C ILE A 48 9.57 -6.39 -5.19
N MET A 49 10.89 -6.35 -5.00
CA MET A 49 11.79 -7.38 -5.52
C MET A 49 11.49 -8.75 -4.92
N GLY A 50 11.30 -8.84 -3.61
CA GLY A 50 10.90 -10.08 -2.92
C GLY A 50 9.58 -10.64 -3.45
N TYR A 51 8.57 -9.79 -3.64
CA TYR A 51 7.30 -10.18 -4.25
C TYR A 51 7.48 -10.73 -5.67
N LYS A 52 8.28 -10.06 -6.51
CA LYS A 52 8.56 -10.51 -7.87
C LYS A 52 9.34 -11.83 -7.89
N ALA A 53 10.32 -11.98 -7.03
CA ALA A 53 11.11 -13.21 -6.88
C ALA A 53 10.24 -14.39 -6.43
N GLY A 54 9.41 -14.21 -5.43
CA GLY A 54 8.46 -15.23 -4.97
C GLY A 54 7.48 -15.67 -6.07
N ARG A 55 7.08 -14.73 -6.92
CA ARG A 55 6.24 -15.03 -8.09
C ARG A 55 7.00 -15.82 -9.17
N LEU A 56 8.28 -15.50 -9.42
CA LEU A 56 9.12 -16.21 -10.37
C LEU A 56 9.39 -17.66 -9.93
N LEU A 57 9.58 -17.87 -8.62
CA LEU A 57 9.77 -19.17 -8.01
C LEU A 57 8.49 -20.00 -7.85
N HIS A 58 7.34 -19.50 -8.33
CA HIS A 58 6.03 -20.17 -8.27
C HIS A 58 5.60 -20.55 -6.84
N LEU A 59 6.05 -19.80 -5.84
CA LEU A 59 5.65 -20.04 -4.45
C LEU A 59 4.15 -19.82 -4.26
N PRO A 60 3.49 -20.60 -3.39
CA PRO A 60 2.09 -20.40 -3.05
C PRO A 60 1.89 -19.00 -2.47
N GLN A 61 1.05 -18.21 -3.10
CA GLN A 61 0.77 -16.84 -2.67
C GLN A 61 -0.69 -16.69 -2.29
N LEU A 62 -0.94 -16.02 -1.18
CA LEU A 62 -2.27 -15.58 -0.82
C LEU A 62 -2.67 -14.41 -1.74
N LYS A 63 -3.85 -14.51 -2.33
CA LYS A 63 -4.39 -13.49 -3.23
C LYS A 63 -5.86 -13.24 -2.93
N ILE A 64 -6.34 -12.08 -3.32
CA ILE A 64 -7.76 -11.76 -3.27
C ILE A 64 -8.36 -12.09 -4.63
N LYS A 65 -9.27 -13.06 -4.65
CA LYS A 65 -10.08 -13.39 -5.83
C LYS A 65 -11.28 -12.45 -5.90
N THR A 66 -11.60 -12.00 -7.11
CA THR A 66 -12.72 -11.10 -7.39
C THR A 66 -13.76 -11.77 -8.28
N LYS A 67 -15.04 -11.64 -7.90
CA LYS A 67 -16.19 -12.03 -8.74
C LYS A 67 -16.82 -10.77 -9.31
N ARG A 68 -16.39 -10.35 -10.49
CA ARG A 68 -16.83 -9.08 -11.11
C ARG A 68 -18.32 -9.00 -11.36
N GLU A 69 -18.94 -10.10 -11.75
CA GLU A 69 -20.35 -10.18 -12.11
C GLU A 69 -21.28 -9.62 -11.02
N ASN A 70 -20.88 -9.77 -9.77
CA ASN A 70 -21.67 -9.32 -8.62
C ASN A 70 -21.27 -7.93 -8.11
N CYS A 71 -20.30 -7.26 -8.75
CA CYS A 71 -19.81 -5.96 -8.30
C CYS A 71 -20.74 -4.83 -8.73
N ILE A 72 -21.34 -4.15 -7.78
CA ILE A 72 -22.23 -2.99 -8.01
C ILE A 72 -21.48 -1.64 -8.13
N GLY A 73 -20.15 -1.65 -8.03
CA GLY A 73 -19.32 -0.44 -8.19
C GLY A 73 -19.50 0.61 -7.10
N CYS A 74 -19.97 0.27 -5.91
CA CYS A 74 -20.28 1.23 -4.81
C CYS A 74 -19.06 1.98 -4.25
N GLY A 75 -17.82 1.52 -4.50
CA GLY A 75 -16.59 2.19 -4.05
C GLY A 75 -16.30 2.10 -2.54
N ALA A 76 -17.07 1.34 -1.76
CA ALA A 76 -16.83 1.15 -0.32
C ALA A 76 -15.43 0.56 -0.05
N CYS A 77 -14.96 -0.35 -0.89
CA CYS A 77 -13.63 -0.94 -0.82
C CYS A 77 -12.49 0.08 -0.97
N ASN A 78 -12.68 1.13 -1.77
CA ASN A 78 -11.68 2.20 -1.92
C ASN A 78 -11.58 3.07 -0.67
N LYS A 79 -12.74 3.39 -0.06
CA LYS A 79 -12.79 4.26 1.12
C LYS A 79 -12.15 3.63 2.35
N ILE A 80 -12.33 2.32 2.52
CA ILE A 80 -11.81 1.59 3.69
C ILE A 80 -10.33 1.18 3.52
N CYS A 81 -9.79 1.20 2.30
CA CYS A 81 -8.45 0.72 2.04
C CYS A 81 -7.38 1.57 2.76
N PRO A 82 -6.61 1.01 3.72
CA PRO A 82 -5.58 1.75 4.44
C PRO A 82 -4.39 2.14 3.54
N MET A 83 -4.25 1.44 2.39
CA MET A 83 -3.20 1.71 1.41
C MET A 83 -3.63 2.72 0.35
N SER A 84 -4.87 3.26 0.42
CA SER A 84 -5.44 4.18 -0.59
C SER A 84 -5.41 3.63 -2.02
N LEU A 85 -5.51 2.29 -2.15
CA LEU A 85 -5.58 1.63 -3.46
C LEU A 85 -6.95 1.84 -4.09
N ASP A 86 -6.97 2.06 -5.39
CA ASP A 86 -8.21 2.10 -6.16
C ASP A 86 -8.69 0.67 -6.50
N VAL A 87 -9.19 -0.01 -5.47
CA VAL A 87 -9.64 -1.41 -5.57
C VAL A 87 -10.75 -1.57 -6.60
N LYS A 88 -11.64 -0.56 -6.73
CA LYS A 88 -12.72 -0.57 -7.72
C LYS A 88 -12.19 -0.66 -9.14
N ASN A 89 -11.23 0.19 -9.52
CA ASN A 89 -10.63 0.18 -10.84
C ASN A 89 -9.77 -1.07 -11.06
N LEU A 90 -9.06 -1.53 -10.04
CA LEU A 90 -8.31 -2.79 -10.10
C LEU A 90 -9.22 -4.01 -10.35
N ILE A 91 -10.46 -4.01 -9.83
CA ILE A 91 -11.47 -5.02 -10.13
C ILE A 91 -11.97 -4.84 -11.57
N ALA A 92 -12.18 -3.61 -12.04
CA ALA A 92 -12.68 -3.33 -13.37
C ALA A 92 -11.67 -3.65 -14.48
N ASP A 93 -10.40 -3.23 -14.32
CA ASP A 93 -9.33 -3.41 -15.32
C ASP A 93 -8.70 -4.80 -15.32
N GLY A 94 -8.83 -5.54 -14.22
CA GLY A 94 -8.19 -6.83 -14.08
C GLY A 94 -8.67 -7.80 -15.18
N LYS A 95 -7.87 -8.10 -16.18
CA LYS A 95 -8.10 -9.17 -17.18
C LYS A 95 -8.19 -10.58 -16.55
N ARG A 96 -8.03 -10.68 -15.22
CA ARG A 96 -8.04 -11.93 -14.45
C ARG A 96 -8.84 -11.72 -13.18
N ASP A 97 -9.53 -12.77 -12.70
CA ASP A 97 -10.34 -12.76 -11.47
C ASP A 97 -9.53 -12.62 -10.17
N GLU A 98 -8.36 -12.03 -10.22
CA GLU A 98 -7.45 -11.85 -9.07
C GLU A 98 -7.00 -10.40 -8.95
N LEU A 99 -7.07 -9.86 -7.73
CA LEU A 99 -6.48 -8.57 -7.40
C LEU A 99 -4.94 -8.73 -7.37
N ARG A 100 -4.26 -8.22 -8.39
CA ARG A 100 -2.81 -8.33 -8.54
C ARG A 100 -2.14 -6.98 -8.36
N THR A 101 -1.79 -6.66 -7.15
CA THR A 101 -0.95 -5.49 -6.85
C THR A 101 0.06 -5.84 -5.76
N ALA A 102 1.32 -5.40 -5.96
CA ALA A 102 2.38 -5.55 -4.96
C ALA A 102 2.17 -4.64 -3.74
N GLU A 103 1.29 -3.67 -3.86
CA GLU A 103 1.02 -2.66 -2.84
C GLU A 103 -0.03 -3.10 -1.82
N CYS A 104 -0.77 -4.19 -2.11
CA CYS A 104 -1.80 -4.71 -1.23
C CYS A 104 -1.19 -5.52 -0.09
N ILE A 105 -1.46 -5.09 1.15
CA ILE A 105 -1.02 -5.78 2.37
C ILE A 105 -1.94 -6.93 2.80
N LEU A 106 -2.95 -7.27 2.01
CA LEU A 106 -3.90 -8.36 2.26
C LEU A 106 -4.63 -8.25 3.61
N CYS A 107 -4.89 -7.04 4.10
CA CYS A 107 -5.55 -6.80 5.40
C CYS A 107 -7.00 -7.32 5.47
N GLY A 108 -7.70 -7.45 4.33
CA GLY A 108 -9.06 -7.98 4.27
C GLY A 108 -10.19 -6.99 4.53
N GLU A 109 -9.91 -5.74 4.87
CA GLU A 109 -10.93 -4.74 5.14
C GLU A 109 -11.91 -4.52 3.96
N CYS A 110 -11.40 -4.60 2.73
CA CYS A 110 -12.24 -4.52 1.53
C CYS A 110 -13.17 -5.74 1.38
N ILE A 111 -12.80 -6.90 1.94
CA ILE A 111 -13.61 -8.12 1.91
C ILE A 111 -14.75 -8.01 2.92
N SER A 112 -14.44 -7.57 4.15
CA SER A 112 -15.41 -7.41 5.25
C SER A 112 -16.46 -6.35 4.93
N THR A 113 -16.05 -5.24 4.30
CA THR A 113 -16.91 -4.10 3.98
C THR A 113 -17.78 -4.33 2.74
N CYS A 114 -17.48 -5.36 1.92
CA CYS A 114 -18.20 -5.59 0.68
C CYS A 114 -19.58 -6.23 0.92
N PRO A 115 -20.71 -5.53 0.65
CA PRO A 115 -22.05 -6.06 0.90
C PRO A 115 -22.41 -7.26 0.01
N LYS A 116 -21.80 -7.35 -1.16
CA LYS A 116 -22.02 -8.44 -2.11
C LYS A 116 -20.99 -9.57 -2.02
N LYS A 117 -20.03 -9.50 -1.07
CA LYS A 117 -18.97 -10.50 -0.89
C LYS A 117 -18.26 -10.90 -2.18
N VAL A 118 -17.98 -9.88 -3.01
CA VAL A 118 -17.32 -10.04 -4.32
C VAL A 118 -15.86 -10.46 -4.16
N LEU A 119 -15.24 -10.11 -3.04
CA LEU A 119 -13.84 -10.32 -2.74
C LEU A 119 -13.68 -11.50 -1.77
N ASN A 120 -12.77 -12.44 -2.09
CA ASN A 120 -12.48 -13.59 -1.23
C ASN A 120 -10.99 -13.92 -1.28
N TYR A 121 -10.45 -14.44 -0.17
CA TYR A 121 -9.09 -14.97 -0.15
C TYR A 121 -8.98 -16.27 -0.95
N LYS A 122 -7.89 -16.40 -1.70
CA LYS A 122 -7.53 -17.65 -2.38
C LYS A 122 -6.01 -17.85 -2.32
N ILE A 123 -5.60 -19.07 -1.99
CA ILE A 123 -4.22 -19.50 -2.14
C ILE A 123 -4.08 -20.03 -3.57
N THR A 124 -3.15 -19.47 -4.33
CA THR A 124 -2.90 -19.89 -5.71
C THR A 124 -1.47 -20.35 -5.84
N ASN A 125 -1.31 -21.61 -6.24
CA ASN A 125 -0.05 -22.21 -6.65
C ASN A 125 0.02 -22.07 -8.18
N LYS A 126 0.71 -21.03 -8.68
CA LYS A 126 0.97 -20.93 -10.12
C LYS A 126 2.13 -19.98 -10.39
#